data_cdde81bedd078cd1793d16e68fce6dea
#
_entry.id   cdde81bedd078cd1793d16e68fce6dea
#
_cell.length_a   1.000
_cell.length_b   1.000
_cell.length_c   1.000
_cell.angle_alpha   90.00
_cell.angle_beta   90.00
_cell.angle_gamma   90.00
#
_symmetry.space_group_name_H-M   'P 1'
#
loop_
_entity.id
_entity.type
_entity.pdbx_description
1 polymer ?
#
loop_
_entity_poly.entity_id
_entity_poly.type
_entity_poly.pdbx_seq_one_letter_code
_entity_poly.pdbx_strand_id
1 'polypeptide(L)'
;MRLSELKTGEKGVIVKVLGHGGFRKRIVEMGFIKGKTVEVLLNAPLKDPIKYKVMGYEISLRRQEAGMIEILSEHEAKEQVTKPDYHPGMSEDIYPGEEELKRIALGKRRTINVALVGNPNCGKTSLFNIASGSHEHVGNYSGVTVDAKEGYFNFQGYHFRIVDLPGTYSLSAYSPEEMYVRHHIIDETPDIVINVVDSSNLERNLYLTTQLIDMNVRMVMALNMYCLLYTSPSPRDKRQS
;
A
#
# COMPACT_ATOMS: atom_id res chain seq x y z
N MET A 1 13.02 -7.47 0.64
CA MET A 1 13.35 -8.46 1.69
C MET A 1 12.51 -8.24 2.93
N ARG A 2 12.22 -9.29 3.72
CA ARG A 2 11.49 -9.17 4.99
C ARG A 2 12.46 -9.05 6.17
N LEU A 3 12.05 -8.35 7.22
CA LEU A 3 12.86 -8.18 8.44
C LEU A 3 13.21 -9.53 9.10
N SER A 4 12.32 -10.54 9.00
CA SER A 4 12.53 -11.89 9.53
C SER A 4 13.60 -12.71 8.81
N GLU A 5 14.09 -12.24 7.68
CA GLU A 5 15.10 -12.90 6.84
C GLU A 5 16.52 -12.43 7.14
N LEU A 6 16.68 -11.29 7.86
CA LEU A 6 17.98 -10.80 8.28
C LEU A 6 18.65 -11.75 9.28
N LYS A 7 19.95 -11.87 9.16
CA LYS A 7 20.79 -12.63 10.08
C LYS A 7 21.27 -11.76 11.24
N THR A 8 21.73 -12.39 12.31
CA THR A 8 22.32 -11.71 13.46
C THR A 8 23.49 -10.81 13.00
N GLY A 9 23.47 -9.56 13.45
CA GLY A 9 24.46 -8.54 13.10
C GLY A 9 24.17 -7.78 11.79
N GLU A 10 23.20 -8.23 10.98
CA GLU A 10 22.82 -7.52 9.75
C GLU A 10 21.92 -6.33 10.06
N LYS A 11 22.04 -5.30 9.20
CA LYS A 11 21.27 -4.07 9.26
C LYS A 11 20.41 -3.91 8.02
N GLY A 12 19.29 -3.22 8.19
CA GLY A 12 18.45 -2.84 7.08
C GLY A 12 17.68 -1.57 7.39
N VAL A 13 17.14 -0.92 6.36
CA VAL A 13 16.30 0.25 6.48
C VAL A 13 14.85 -0.15 6.24
N ILE A 14 13.96 0.23 7.14
CA ILE A 14 12.53 -0.08 7.05
C ILE A 14 11.92 0.65 5.87
N VAL A 15 11.36 -0.09 4.92
CA VAL A 15 10.67 0.43 3.74
C VAL A 15 9.18 0.54 4.00
N LYS A 16 8.58 -0.52 4.53
CA LYS A 16 7.13 -0.59 4.75
C LYS A 16 6.80 -1.52 5.92
N VAL A 17 5.79 -1.15 6.71
CA VAL A 17 5.15 -2.04 7.69
C VAL A 17 3.85 -2.51 7.09
N LEU A 18 3.74 -3.79 6.86
CA LEU A 18 2.54 -4.47 6.38
C LEU A 18 1.60 -4.73 7.55
N GLY A 19 0.38 -5.16 7.25
CA GLY A 19 -0.63 -5.42 8.26
C GLY A 19 -1.48 -4.19 8.60
N HIS A 20 -2.54 -4.41 9.38
CA HIS A 20 -3.61 -3.44 9.62
C HIS A 20 -3.90 -3.28 11.10
N GLY A 21 -4.70 -2.27 11.41
CA GLY A 21 -5.30 -2.08 12.73
C GLY A 21 -4.28 -2.00 13.85
N GLY A 22 -4.59 -2.66 14.96
CA GLY A 22 -3.80 -2.64 16.20
C GLY A 22 -2.37 -3.14 16.04
N PHE A 23 -2.13 -4.12 15.13
CA PHE A 23 -0.79 -4.62 14.86
C PHE A 23 0.11 -3.52 14.30
N ARG A 24 -0.33 -2.86 13.21
CA ARG A 24 0.46 -1.80 12.58
C ARG A 24 0.70 -0.63 13.53
N LYS A 25 -0.33 -0.22 14.28
CA LYS A 25 -0.22 0.84 15.28
C LYS A 25 0.85 0.50 16.30
N ARG A 26 0.79 -0.68 16.89
CA ARG A 26 1.77 -1.17 17.89
C ARG A 26 3.20 -1.19 17.34
N ILE A 27 3.41 -1.72 16.15
CA ILE A 27 4.74 -1.82 15.52
C ILE A 27 5.33 -0.43 15.26
N VAL A 28 4.51 0.51 14.79
CA VAL A 28 4.92 1.90 14.55
C VAL A 28 5.24 2.61 15.88
N GLU A 29 4.43 2.40 16.93
CA GLU A 29 4.67 2.93 18.29
C GLU A 29 5.96 2.39 18.89
N MET A 30 6.33 1.15 18.61
CA MET A 30 7.62 0.54 18.99
C MET A 30 8.82 1.12 18.22
N GLY A 31 8.60 2.03 17.26
CA GLY A 31 9.68 2.69 16.52
C GLY A 31 10.03 2.04 15.19
N PHE A 32 9.31 1.00 14.73
CA PHE A 32 9.47 0.44 13.38
C PHE A 32 8.83 1.35 12.34
N ILE A 33 9.46 2.50 12.13
CA ILE A 33 8.98 3.56 11.26
C ILE A 33 9.78 3.52 9.95
N LYS A 34 9.10 3.72 8.83
CA LYS A 34 9.69 3.83 7.51
C LYS A 34 10.88 4.81 7.50
N GLY A 35 12.00 4.38 6.93
CA GLY A 35 13.24 5.14 6.85
C GLY A 35 14.14 5.04 8.08
N LYS A 36 13.77 4.27 9.12
CA LYS A 36 14.62 3.99 10.27
C LYS A 36 15.45 2.74 10.05
N THR A 37 16.68 2.77 10.53
CA THR A 37 17.59 1.62 10.52
C THR A 37 17.19 0.66 11.64
N VAL A 38 17.19 -0.63 11.31
CA VAL A 38 17.00 -1.73 12.26
C VAL A 38 18.17 -2.69 12.14
N GLU A 39 18.63 -3.19 13.27
CA GLU A 39 19.74 -4.16 13.36
C GLU A 39 19.23 -5.41 14.10
N VAL A 40 19.61 -6.60 13.62
CA VAL A 40 19.33 -7.85 14.32
C VAL A 40 20.40 -8.09 15.36
N LEU A 41 20.03 -8.05 16.64
CA LEU A 41 20.97 -8.30 17.74
C LEU A 41 21.17 -9.80 18.01
N LEU A 42 20.05 -10.53 18.07
CA LEU A 42 20.08 -11.95 18.43
C LEU A 42 18.86 -12.68 17.85
N ASN A 43 19.13 -13.82 17.23
CA ASN A 43 18.12 -14.84 16.96
C ASN A 43 18.12 -15.81 18.16
N ALA A 44 16.97 -15.97 18.83
CA ALA A 44 16.85 -16.95 19.92
C ALA A 44 17.22 -18.38 19.43
N PRO A 45 17.64 -19.29 20.30
CA PRO A 45 18.04 -20.65 19.91
C PRO A 45 17.00 -21.41 19.09
N LEU A 46 15.72 -21.15 19.34
CA LEU A 46 14.56 -21.68 18.58
C LEU A 46 14.14 -20.79 17.41
N LYS A 47 14.96 -19.77 17.07
CA LYS A 47 14.70 -18.77 16.01
C LYS A 47 13.44 -17.90 16.22
N ASP A 48 12.85 -17.91 17.42
CA ASP A 48 11.70 -17.09 17.80
C ASP A 48 11.65 -16.87 19.32
N PRO A 49 11.51 -15.63 19.84
CA PRO A 49 11.49 -14.35 19.12
C PRO A 49 12.87 -13.89 18.62
N ILE A 50 12.88 -12.92 17.69
CA ILE A 50 14.09 -12.28 17.19
C ILE A 50 14.25 -10.93 17.89
N LYS A 51 15.47 -10.63 18.37
CA LYS A 51 15.78 -9.38 19.05
C LYS A 51 16.36 -8.37 18.07
N TYR A 52 15.77 -7.21 18.01
CA TYR A 52 16.13 -6.11 17.12
C TYR A 52 16.53 -4.88 17.92
N LYS A 53 17.40 -4.06 17.34
CA LYS A 53 17.69 -2.71 17.80
C LYS A 53 17.12 -1.71 16.80
N VAL A 54 16.23 -0.85 17.26
CA VAL A 54 15.63 0.22 16.46
C VAL A 54 15.57 1.49 17.30
N MET A 55 15.98 2.63 16.72
CA MET A 55 16.04 3.93 17.41
C MET A 55 16.78 3.90 18.78
N GLY A 56 17.74 3.00 18.94
CA GLY A 56 18.48 2.84 20.19
C GLY A 56 17.85 1.88 21.21
N TYR A 57 16.63 1.43 21.00
CA TYR A 57 15.92 0.49 21.88
C TYR A 57 16.04 -0.94 21.38
N GLU A 58 16.08 -1.89 22.33
CA GLU A 58 16.07 -3.32 22.06
C GLU A 58 14.63 -3.84 22.13
N ILE A 59 14.15 -4.43 21.07
CA ILE A 59 12.76 -4.89 20.93
C ILE A 59 12.77 -6.31 20.41
N SER A 60 11.95 -7.18 21.00
CA SER A 60 11.75 -8.54 20.55
C SER A 60 10.45 -8.65 19.77
N LEU A 61 10.51 -9.19 18.55
CA LEU A 61 9.35 -9.50 17.73
C LEU A 61 9.30 -10.98 17.44
N ARG A 62 8.11 -11.52 17.34
CA ARG A 62 7.91 -12.86 16.79
C ARG A 62 8.25 -12.89 15.31
N ARG A 63 8.73 -14.03 14.83
CA ARG A 63 9.13 -14.18 13.42
C ARG A 63 8.01 -13.81 12.44
N GLN A 64 6.77 -14.16 12.77
CA GLN A 64 5.60 -13.76 11.98
C GLN A 64 5.42 -12.25 11.92
N GLU A 65 5.60 -11.55 13.04
CA GLU A 65 5.51 -10.09 13.13
C GLU A 65 6.62 -9.41 12.33
N ALA A 66 7.84 -9.90 12.46
CA ALA A 66 8.99 -9.43 11.69
C ALA A 66 8.81 -9.68 10.17
N GLY A 67 8.13 -10.77 9.79
CA GLY A 67 7.75 -11.06 8.41
C GLY A 67 6.80 -10.04 7.79
N MET A 68 6.10 -9.25 8.62
CA MET A 68 5.22 -8.17 8.17
C MET A 68 5.93 -6.83 8.00
N ILE A 69 7.27 -6.78 8.13
CA ILE A 69 8.06 -5.57 7.96
C ILE A 69 8.98 -5.75 6.76
N GLU A 70 8.79 -4.90 5.75
CA GLU A 70 9.68 -4.83 4.59
C GLU A 70 10.87 -3.93 4.88
N ILE A 71 12.05 -4.42 4.54
CA ILE A 71 13.30 -3.71 4.68
C ILE A 71 14.09 -3.71 3.38
N LEU A 72 15.00 -2.76 3.26
CA LEU A 72 16.09 -2.78 2.30
C LEU A 72 17.35 -3.17 3.05
N SER A 73 17.93 -4.34 2.73
CA SER A 73 19.21 -4.76 3.29
C SER A 73 20.36 -4.10 2.54
N GLU A 74 21.55 -4.09 3.18
CA GLU A 74 22.78 -3.62 2.52
C GLU A 74 23.09 -4.43 1.26
N HIS A 75 22.73 -5.70 1.22
CA HIS A 75 22.92 -6.59 0.06
C HIS A 75 22.03 -6.21 -1.13
N GLU A 76 20.74 -5.98 -0.89
CA GLU A 76 19.79 -5.56 -1.93
C GLU A 76 20.10 -4.16 -2.47
N ALA A 77 20.66 -3.29 -1.63
CA ALA A 77 21.11 -1.97 -2.06
C ALA A 77 22.27 -2.08 -3.05
N LYS A 78 23.21 -3.02 -2.85
CA LYS A 78 24.30 -3.28 -3.79
C LYS A 78 23.81 -3.75 -5.15
N GLU A 79 22.84 -4.66 -5.20
CA GLU A 79 22.28 -5.15 -6.46
C GLU A 79 21.53 -4.08 -7.25
N GLN A 80 20.97 -3.07 -6.57
CA GLN A 80 20.27 -1.96 -7.22
C GLN A 80 21.18 -0.86 -7.72
N VAL A 81 22.35 -0.68 -7.10
CA VAL A 81 23.39 0.25 -7.56
C VAL A 81 24.16 -0.31 -8.78
N THR A 82 24.19 -1.64 -8.96
CA THR A 82 24.87 -2.30 -10.09
C THR A 82 24.04 -2.41 -11.37
N LYS A 83 22.80 -1.87 -11.45
CA LYS A 83 22.01 -1.74 -12.68
C LYS A 83 21.75 -0.28 -13.03
N PRO A 84 22.04 0.16 -14.24
CA PRO A 84 23.29 0.74 -14.73
C PRO A 84 23.14 2.20 -15.17
N ASP A 85 24.17 2.95 -14.93
CA ASP A 85 24.85 3.64 -16.04
C ASP A 85 26.34 3.43 -15.79
N TYR A 86 26.89 2.44 -16.48
CA TYR A 86 28.27 2.03 -16.34
C TYR A 86 29.19 3.12 -16.89
N HIS A 87 29.80 3.88 -16.01
CA HIS A 87 31.04 4.60 -16.32
C HIS A 87 32.23 3.81 -15.78
N PRO A 88 33.09 3.30 -16.68
CA PRO A 88 34.30 2.56 -16.26
C PRO A 88 35.28 3.52 -15.60
N GLY A 89 35.50 3.40 -14.30
CA GLY A 89 36.49 4.18 -13.57
C GLY A 89 36.35 4.32 -12.07
N MET A 90 35.33 3.70 -11.43
CA MET A 90 35.20 3.73 -9.97
C MET A 90 35.53 2.38 -9.35
N SER A 91 36.42 2.41 -8.37
CA SER A 91 36.98 1.30 -7.61
C SER A 91 35.91 0.47 -6.87
N GLU A 92 36.18 -0.84 -6.82
CA GLU A 92 35.28 -1.96 -6.46
C GLU A 92 34.86 -2.10 -4.98
N ASP A 93 35.10 -1.13 -4.08
CA ASP A 93 34.86 -1.32 -2.64
C ASP A 93 34.12 -0.19 -1.93
N ILE A 94 33.09 0.40 -2.57
CA ILE A 94 32.23 1.35 -1.86
C ILE A 94 30.97 0.64 -1.37
N TYR A 95 30.98 0.21 -0.10
CA TYR A 95 29.73 -0.11 0.63
C TYR A 95 28.84 1.12 0.65
N PRO A 96 27.59 1.04 0.22
CA PRO A 96 26.69 2.17 0.37
C PRO A 96 26.57 2.50 1.85
N GLY A 97 27.01 3.71 2.22
CA GLY A 97 26.92 4.17 3.60
C GLY A 97 25.47 4.27 4.07
N GLU A 98 25.27 4.38 5.38
CA GLU A 98 23.92 4.49 5.98
C GLU A 98 23.07 5.61 5.35
N GLU A 99 23.70 6.70 4.91
CA GLU A 99 23.04 7.81 4.22
C GLU A 99 22.57 7.44 2.81
N GLU A 100 23.32 6.63 2.08
CA GLU A 100 22.96 6.14 0.74
C GLU A 100 21.78 5.16 0.84
N LEU A 101 21.80 4.26 1.82
CA LEU A 101 20.67 3.38 2.14
C LEU A 101 19.41 4.16 2.48
N LYS A 102 19.55 5.21 3.28
CA LYS A 102 18.45 6.13 3.60
C LYS A 102 17.92 6.85 2.36
N ARG A 103 18.83 7.26 1.44
CA ARG A 103 18.46 7.93 0.19
C ARG A 103 17.69 7.01 -0.75
N ILE A 104 18.13 5.74 -0.90
CA ILE A 104 17.44 4.71 -1.69
C ILE A 104 16.09 4.37 -1.07
N ALA A 105 16.03 4.21 0.26
CA ALA A 105 14.78 3.98 0.99
C ALA A 105 13.81 5.17 0.89
N LEU A 106 14.34 6.41 0.88
CA LEU A 106 13.55 7.62 0.65
C LEU A 106 13.08 7.72 -0.80
N GLY A 107 13.86 7.24 -1.78
CA GLY A 107 13.43 7.11 -3.18
C GLY A 107 12.24 6.15 -3.32
N LYS A 108 12.31 4.98 -2.70
CA LYS A 108 11.16 4.05 -2.59
C LYS A 108 9.98 4.65 -1.80
N ARG A 109 10.24 5.58 -0.88
CA ARG A 109 9.22 6.33 -0.14
C ARG A 109 8.39 7.27 -1.03
N ARG A 110 8.91 7.69 -2.17
CA ARG A 110 8.16 8.53 -3.12
C ARG A 110 7.15 7.75 -3.95
N THR A 111 7.16 6.43 -3.90
CA THR A 111 6.13 5.61 -4.54
C THR A 111 4.98 5.41 -3.58
N ILE A 112 3.79 5.86 -3.99
CA ILE A 112 2.53 5.76 -3.25
C ILE A 112 1.64 4.77 -3.98
N ASN A 113 1.28 3.66 -3.31
CA ASN A 113 0.36 2.66 -3.84
C ASN A 113 -1.06 3.05 -3.47
N VAL A 114 -1.88 3.25 -4.49
CA VAL A 114 -3.28 3.66 -4.35
C VAL A 114 -4.18 2.55 -4.88
N ALA A 115 -5.16 2.11 -4.11
CA ALA A 115 -6.21 1.22 -4.57
C ALA A 115 -7.52 2.01 -4.74
N LEU A 116 -8.14 1.91 -5.92
CA LEU A 116 -9.49 2.43 -6.15
C LEU A 116 -10.50 1.34 -5.82
N VAL A 117 -11.43 1.65 -4.93
CA VAL A 117 -12.55 0.80 -4.53
C VAL A 117 -13.84 1.56 -4.75
N GLY A 118 -14.93 0.85 -4.88
CA GLY A 118 -16.26 1.45 -4.99
C GLY A 118 -17.25 0.52 -5.65
N ASN A 119 -18.52 0.89 -5.57
CA ASN A 119 -19.59 0.11 -6.16
C ASN A 119 -19.46 0.05 -7.69
N PRO A 120 -20.05 -0.96 -8.35
CA PRO A 120 -20.17 -0.96 -9.79
C PRO A 120 -20.83 0.34 -10.29
N ASN A 121 -20.30 0.87 -11.40
CA ASN A 121 -20.79 2.08 -12.06
C ASN A 121 -20.70 3.39 -11.26
N CYS A 122 -19.98 3.44 -10.15
CA CYS A 122 -19.75 4.68 -9.38
C CYS A 122 -18.77 5.65 -10.08
N GLY A 123 -18.23 5.28 -11.26
CA GLY A 123 -17.27 6.10 -12.01
C GLY A 123 -15.80 5.90 -11.65
N LYS A 124 -15.48 4.81 -10.97
CA LYS A 124 -14.14 4.43 -10.52
C LYS A 124 -13.15 4.35 -11.69
N THR A 125 -13.48 3.61 -12.76
CA THR A 125 -12.66 3.48 -13.95
C THR A 125 -12.48 4.81 -14.70
N SER A 126 -13.47 5.69 -14.67
CA SER A 126 -13.33 7.04 -15.23
C SER A 126 -12.29 7.86 -14.47
N LEU A 127 -12.31 7.78 -13.14
CA LEU A 127 -11.29 8.42 -12.29
C LEU A 127 -9.90 7.83 -12.55
N PHE A 128 -9.81 6.51 -12.68
CA PHE A 128 -8.58 5.79 -13.02
C PHE A 128 -8.00 6.29 -14.35
N ASN A 129 -8.81 6.35 -15.41
CA ASN A 129 -8.36 6.77 -16.75
C ASN A 129 -7.89 8.22 -16.77
N ILE A 130 -8.52 9.11 -15.99
CA ILE A 130 -8.09 10.50 -15.86
C ILE A 130 -6.74 10.59 -15.14
N ALA A 131 -6.55 9.79 -14.08
CA ALA A 131 -5.34 9.83 -13.26
C ALA A 131 -4.14 9.16 -13.95
N SER A 132 -4.34 8.01 -14.60
CA SER A 132 -3.27 7.24 -15.25
C SER A 132 -2.85 7.78 -16.61
N GLY A 133 -3.72 8.57 -17.26
CA GLY A 133 -3.47 9.04 -18.62
C GLY A 133 -3.34 7.86 -19.60
N SER A 134 -2.37 7.96 -20.56
CA SER A 134 -2.09 6.91 -21.55
C SER A 134 -1.13 5.81 -21.08
N HIS A 135 -0.80 5.74 -19.81
CA HIS A 135 0.15 4.76 -19.22
C HIS A 135 -0.57 3.63 -18.51
N GLU A 136 -1.49 2.97 -19.20
CA GLU A 136 -2.20 1.80 -18.65
C GLU A 136 -1.41 0.51 -18.93
N HIS A 137 -1.25 -0.31 -17.92
CA HIS A 137 -0.90 -1.72 -18.05
C HIS A 137 -2.06 -2.56 -17.51
N VAL A 138 -2.63 -3.40 -18.37
CA VAL A 138 -3.60 -4.40 -17.94
C VAL A 138 -2.80 -5.55 -17.33
N GLY A 139 -2.80 -5.65 -16.03
CA GLY A 139 -2.20 -6.76 -15.30
C GLY A 139 -3.24 -7.85 -15.05
N ASN A 140 -3.15 -8.98 -15.76
CA ASN A 140 -3.89 -10.18 -15.40
C ASN A 140 -3.14 -10.85 -14.25
N TYR A 141 -3.67 -10.78 -13.05
CA TYR A 141 -3.14 -11.56 -11.93
C TYR A 141 -3.46 -13.03 -12.14
N SER A 142 -2.40 -13.86 -12.15
CA SER A 142 -2.54 -15.31 -12.34
C SER A 142 -3.38 -15.95 -11.23
N GLY A 143 -4.49 -16.54 -11.61
CA GLY A 143 -5.32 -17.38 -10.74
C GLY A 143 -6.76 -16.91 -10.49
N VAL A 144 -7.13 -15.70 -10.90
CA VAL A 144 -8.52 -15.20 -10.78
C VAL A 144 -8.92 -14.51 -12.07
N THR A 145 -10.10 -14.83 -12.58
CA THR A 145 -10.68 -14.26 -13.82
C THR A 145 -11.21 -12.83 -13.59
N VAL A 146 -10.50 -12.03 -12.79
CA VAL A 146 -10.93 -10.69 -12.41
C VAL A 146 -9.92 -9.69 -12.93
N ASP A 147 -10.37 -8.78 -13.81
CA ASP A 147 -9.52 -7.76 -14.42
C ASP A 147 -9.30 -6.59 -13.45
N ALA A 148 -8.10 -6.49 -12.91
CA ALA A 148 -7.61 -5.28 -12.26
C ALA A 148 -6.68 -4.54 -13.22
N LYS A 149 -6.85 -3.23 -13.34
CA LYS A 149 -6.00 -2.38 -14.16
C LYS A 149 -5.01 -1.64 -13.28
N GLU A 150 -3.76 -1.59 -13.73
CA GLU A 150 -2.72 -0.80 -13.08
C GLU A 150 -2.34 0.39 -13.96
N GLY A 151 -2.16 1.54 -13.31
CA GLY A 151 -1.68 2.76 -13.95
C GLY A 151 -0.61 3.43 -13.09
N TYR A 152 0.21 4.24 -13.74
CA TYR A 152 1.30 4.95 -13.09
C TYR A 152 1.26 6.42 -13.49
N PHE A 153 1.48 7.30 -12.52
CA PHE A 153 1.64 8.72 -12.80
C PHE A 153 2.57 9.39 -11.78
N ASN A 154 3.09 10.56 -12.16
CA ASN A 154 3.99 11.34 -11.31
C ASN A 154 3.31 12.67 -10.95
N PHE A 155 3.34 13.01 -9.68
CA PHE A 155 2.80 14.27 -9.20
C PHE A 155 3.63 14.81 -8.03
N GLN A 156 4.06 16.06 -8.11
CA GLN A 156 4.84 16.76 -7.08
C GLN A 156 6.07 15.96 -6.57
N GLY A 157 6.76 15.27 -7.47
CA GLY A 157 7.96 14.47 -7.12
C GLY A 157 7.65 13.12 -6.46
N TYR A 158 6.39 12.71 -6.41
CA TYR A 158 5.96 11.37 -5.99
C TYR A 158 5.57 10.55 -7.22
N HIS A 159 5.85 9.24 -7.14
CA HIS A 159 5.39 8.25 -8.09
C HIS A 159 4.15 7.56 -7.52
N PHE A 160 3.07 7.57 -8.27
CA PHE A 160 1.84 6.91 -7.88
C PHE A 160 1.66 5.64 -8.71
N ARG A 161 1.42 4.52 -8.03
CA ARG A 161 0.88 3.29 -8.62
C ARG A 161 -0.58 3.23 -8.21
N ILE A 162 -1.46 3.34 -9.17
CA ILE A 162 -2.90 3.28 -8.96
C ILE A 162 -3.45 1.97 -9.52
N VAL A 163 -4.28 1.28 -8.75
CA VAL A 163 -4.91 0.02 -9.13
C VAL A 163 -6.42 0.20 -9.12
N ASP A 164 -7.06 0.00 -10.27
CA ASP A 164 -8.53 -0.03 -10.40
C ASP A 164 -9.03 -1.42 -10.04
N LEU A 165 -9.58 -1.58 -8.84
CA LEU A 165 -10.13 -2.85 -8.38
C LEU A 165 -11.55 -3.05 -8.92
N PRO A 166 -12.02 -4.31 -9.04
CA PRO A 166 -13.38 -4.60 -9.45
C PRO A 166 -14.42 -3.85 -8.62
N GLY A 167 -15.53 -3.49 -9.25
CA GLY A 167 -16.65 -2.90 -8.55
C GLY A 167 -17.30 -3.90 -7.61
N THR A 168 -17.44 -3.53 -6.32
CA THR A 168 -18.08 -4.40 -5.31
C THR A 168 -18.97 -3.58 -4.38
N TYR A 169 -20.00 -4.20 -3.85
CA TYR A 169 -20.91 -3.59 -2.87
C TYR A 169 -20.50 -3.90 -1.43
N SER A 170 -19.70 -4.94 -1.24
CA SER A 170 -19.24 -5.36 0.08
C SER A 170 -17.86 -6.05 0.02
N LEU A 171 -17.27 -6.29 1.18
CA LEU A 171 -16.03 -7.06 1.36
C LEU A 171 -16.30 -8.38 2.08
N SER A 172 -17.52 -8.88 2.00
CA SER A 172 -17.98 -10.08 2.72
C SER A 172 -17.42 -11.38 2.17
N ALA A 173 -16.72 -11.33 1.01
CA ALA A 173 -16.07 -12.46 0.34
C ALA A 173 -17.04 -13.56 -0.16
N TYR A 174 -18.24 -13.16 -0.57
CA TYR A 174 -19.20 -14.07 -1.19
C TYR A 174 -19.00 -14.19 -2.71
N SER A 175 -18.56 -13.12 -3.38
CA SER A 175 -18.25 -13.16 -4.80
C SER A 175 -16.73 -13.18 -5.05
N PRO A 176 -16.28 -13.68 -6.23
CA PRO A 176 -14.87 -13.63 -6.61
C PRO A 176 -14.31 -12.20 -6.58
N GLU A 177 -15.09 -11.21 -7.01
CA GLU A 177 -14.71 -9.80 -7.02
C GLU A 177 -14.53 -9.27 -5.59
N GLU A 178 -15.45 -9.59 -4.67
CA GLU A 178 -15.35 -9.21 -3.25
C GLU A 178 -14.11 -9.83 -2.60
N MET A 179 -13.88 -11.11 -2.86
CA MET A 179 -12.67 -11.82 -2.37
C MET A 179 -11.41 -11.17 -2.90
N TYR A 180 -11.36 -10.84 -4.18
CA TYR A 180 -10.22 -10.21 -4.80
C TYR A 180 -9.91 -8.84 -4.19
N VAL A 181 -10.92 -7.97 -4.09
CA VAL A 181 -10.78 -6.64 -3.48
C VAL A 181 -10.30 -6.75 -2.03
N ARG A 182 -10.89 -7.67 -1.26
CA ARG A 182 -10.49 -7.91 0.13
C ARG A 182 -9.04 -8.39 0.24
N HIS A 183 -8.63 -9.38 -0.56
CA HIS A 183 -7.26 -9.89 -0.57
C HIS A 183 -6.28 -8.80 -1.01
N HIS A 184 -6.60 -8.04 -2.05
CA HIS A 184 -5.74 -6.94 -2.49
C HIS A 184 -5.50 -5.92 -1.37
N ILE A 185 -6.54 -5.53 -0.62
CA ILE A 185 -6.41 -4.59 0.51
C ILE A 185 -5.57 -5.20 1.64
N ILE A 186 -5.75 -6.49 1.94
CA ILE A 186 -5.06 -7.18 3.04
C ILE A 186 -3.62 -7.51 2.67
N ASP A 187 -3.37 -8.08 1.51
CA ASP A 187 -2.08 -8.64 1.13
C ASP A 187 -1.15 -7.58 0.51
N GLU A 188 -1.65 -6.77 -0.41
CA GLU A 188 -0.90 -5.69 -1.05
C GLU A 188 -0.74 -4.46 -0.16
N THR A 189 -1.61 -4.31 0.84
CA THR A 189 -1.58 -3.20 1.82
C THR A 189 -1.30 -1.83 1.17
N PRO A 190 -2.22 -1.31 0.33
CA PRO A 190 -2.03 -0.02 -0.33
C PRO A 190 -1.78 1.09 0.71
N ASP A 191 -1.00 2.10 0.31
CA ASP A 191 -0.72 3.25 1.19
C ASP A 191 -1.98 4.08 1.44
N ILE A 192 -2.87 4.14 0.42
CA ILE A 192 -4.17 4.84 0.45
C ILE A 192 -5.19 4.04 -0.34
N VAL A 193 -6.39 3.92 0.20
CA VAL A 193 -7.58 3.43 -0.51
C VAL A 193 -8.44 4.64 -0.87
N ILE A 194 -8.77 4.81 -2.15
CA ILE A 194 -9.75 5.80 -2.58
C ILE A 194 -11.07 5.08 -2.82
N ASN A 195 -12.04 5.34 -1.96
CA ASN A 195 -13.40 4.81 -2.09
C ASN A 195 -14.24 5.78 -2.92
N VAL A 196 -14.55 5.38 -4.15
CA VAL A 196 -15.38 6.17 -5.07
C VAL A 196 -16.85 5.88 -4.79
N VAL A 197 -17.56 6.90 -4.38
CA VAL A 197 -18.96 6.83 -3.90
C VAL A 197 -19.85 7.58 -4.87
N ASP A 198 -20.90 6.92 -5.33
CA ASP A 198 -21.97 7.56 -6.10
C ASP A 198 -22.86 8.38 -5.17
N SER A 199 -22.79 9.71 -5.29
CA SER A 199 -23.54 10.64 -4.46
C SER A 199 -25.05 10.54 -4.66
N SER A 200 -25.51 10.06 -5.81
CA SER A 200 -26.94 9.90 -6.09
C SER A 200 -27.58 8.72 -5.31
N ASN A 201 -26.72 7.80 -4.80
CA ASN A 201 -27.18 6.62 -4.06
C ASN A 201 -26.27 6.33 -2.86
N LEU A 202 -26.17 7.29 -1.95
CA LEU A 202 -25.24 7.23 -0.81
C LEU A 202 -25.50 6.03 0.10
N GLU A 203 -26.73 5.75 0.46
CA GLU A 203 -27.09 4.69 1.40
C GLU A 203 -26.46 3.33 1.00
N ARG A 204 -26.60 2.97 -0.26
CA ARG A 204 -26.03 1.73 -0.80
C ARG A 204 -24.51 1.74 -0.83
N ASN A 205 -23.90 2.89 -1.10
CA ASN A 205 -22.45 3.02 -1.22
C ASN A 205 -21.75 3.08 0.15
N LEU A 206 -22.42 3.60 1.18
CA LEU A 206 -21.85 3.71 2.51
C LEU A 206 -21.64 2.36 3.20
N TYR A 207 -22.32 1.30 2.77
CA TYR A 207 -22.09 -0.04 3.31
C TYR A 207 -20.66 -0.52 3.09
N LEU A 208 -20.12 -0.38 1.88
CA LEU A 208 -18.71 -0.66 1.60
C LEU A 208 -17.79 0.26 2.40
N THR A 209 -18.17 1.53 2.53
CA THR A 209 -17.40 2.51 3.31
C THR A 209 -17.24 2.09 4.77
N THR A 210 -18.30 1.62 5.41
CA THR A 210 -18.24 1.15 6.81
C THR A 210 -17.31 -0.04 6.97
N GLN A 211 -17.35 -0.99 6.04
CA GLN A 211 -16.45 -2.15 6.07
C GLN A 211 -14.98 -1.75 5.88
N LEU A 212 -14.68 -0.76 5.03
CA LEU A 212 -13.34 -0.22 4.90
C LEU A 212 -12.85 0.48 6.18
N ILE A 213 -13.74 1.19 6.87
CA ILE A 213 -13.47 1.79 8.18
C ILE A 213 -13.16 0.70 9.21
N ASP A 214 -13.98 -0.35 9.27
CA ASP A 214 -13.78 -1.48 10.19
C ASP A 214 -12.44 -2.19 9.96
N MET A 215 -11.97 -2.25 8.72
CA MET A 215 -10.63 -2.76 8.38
C MET A 215 -9.51 -1.80 8.77
N ASN A 216 -9.82 -0.60 9.26
CA ASN A 216 -8.87 0.42 9.67
C ASN A 216 -7.82 0.76 8.60
N VAL A 217 -8.22 0.80 7.34
CA VAL A 217 -7.37 1.22 6.22
C VAL A 217 -7.36 2.75 6.10
N ARG A 218 -6.26 3.30 5.61
CA ARG A 218 -6.22 4.73 5.27
C ARG A 218 -7.08 4.96 4.04
N MET A 219 -8.17 5.68 4.19
CA MET A 219 -9.14 5.88 3.13
C MET A 219 -9.41 7.36 2.88
N VAL A 220 -9.59 7.68 1.60
CA VAL A 220 -10.17 8.93 1.12
C VAL A 220 -11.47 8.59 0.41
N MET A 221 -12.55 9.27 0.77
CA MET A 221 -13.83 9.11 0.08
C MET A 221 -13.94 10.16 -1.04
N ALA A 222 -14.11 9.68 -2.27
CA ALA A 222 -14.30 10.51 -3.45
C ALA A 222 -15.78 10.48 -3.87
N LEU A 223 -16.49 11.58 -3.61
CA LEU A 223 -17.89 11.72 -4.02
C LEU A 223 -17.97 12.04 -5.50
N ASN A 224 -18.53 11.12 -6.28
CA ASN A 224 -18.75 11.26 -7.70
C ASN A 224 -20.24 11.45 -8.02
N MET A 225 -20.56 11.77 -9.27
CA MET A 225 -21.94 11.99 -9.73
C MET A 225 -22.72 13.05 -8.94
N TYR A 226 -22.01 13.95 -8.29
CA TYR A 226 -22.61 14.98 -7.42
C TYR A 226 -23.58 15.89 -8.18
N CYS A 227 -23.36 16.12 -9.47
CA CYS A 227 -24.28 16.90 -10.31
C CYS A 227 -25.69 16.31 -10.39
N LEU A 228 -25.82 14.98 -10.25
CA LEU A 228 -27.13 14.31 -10.29
C LEU A 228 -28.01 14.65 -9.08
N LEU A 229 -27.42 15.07 -7.96
CA LEU A 229 -28.16 15.51 -6.77
C LEU A 229 -28.95 16.80 -7.04
N TYR A 230 -28.44 17.68 -7.89
CA TYR A 230 -29.09 18.94 -8.23
C TYR A 230 -30.14 18.80 -9.34
N THR A 231 -30.06 17.73 -10.13
CA THR A 231 -31.02 17.46 -11.22
C THR A 231 -32.16 16.54 -10.79
N SER A 232 -32.04 15.88 -9.65
CA SER A 232 -33.13 15.09 -9.08
C SER A 232 -34.18 16.02 -8.47
N PRO A 233 -35.47 15.94 -8.91
CA PRO A 233 -36.51 16.77 -8.32
C PRO A 233 -36.61 16.51 -6.82
N SER A 234 -36.58 17.56 -6.04
CA SER A 234 -36.75 17.49 -4.58
C SER A 234 -38.07 16.79 -4.23
N PRO A 235 -38.17 16.03 -3.12
CA PRO A 235 -39.43 15.49 -2.64
C PRO A 235 -40.51 16.53 -2.46
N ARG A 236 -40.16 17.83 -2.33
CA ARG A 236 -41.10 18.94 -2.29
C ARG A 236 -41.70 19.26 -3.66
N ASP A 237 -40.96 19.05 -4.75
CA ASP A 237 -41.41 19.34 -6.12
C ASP A 237 -42.47 18.33 -6.61
N LYS A 238 -42.48 17.12 -6.01
CA LYS A 238 -43.50 16.08 -6.30
C LYS A 238 -44.86 16.32 -5.65
N ARG A 239 -45.01 17.33 -4.77
CA ARG A 239 -46.27 17.66 -4.12
C ARG A 239 -47.04 18.77 -4.81
N GLN A 240 -46.53 19.34 -5.91
CA GLN A 240 -47.18 20.43 -6.65
C GLN A 240 -47.65 20.03 -8.04
N SER A 241 -47.67 18.73 -8.37
CA SER A 241 -48.24 18.20 -9.62
C SER A 241 -49.46 17.32 -9.36
#